data_236b62a057a87e82c7287de7aa4d04bb
#
_entry.id   236b62a057a87e82c7287de7aa4d04bb
#
_cell.length_a   1.000
_cell.length_b   1.000
_cell.length_c   1.000
_cell.angle_alpha   90.00
_cell.angle_beta   90.00
_cell.angle_gamma   90.00
#
_symmetry.space_group_name_H-M   'P 1'
#
loop_
_entity.id
_entity.type
_entity.pdbx_description
1 polymer ?
#
loop_
_entity_poly.entity_id
_entity_poly.type
_entity_poly.pdbx_seq_one_letter_code
_entity_poly.pdbx_strand_id
1 'polypeptide(L)'
;MNSTRITSCIAALLLALLAGCVVPPGSPTGLMDVAERPAEKALLAGMRAYDDGQYPQAEQSLNQALTAGLASPKDRAAAHKYLAFIFCTSGRVPACEAQFRAARGDDPAFALSKAEAGHPQWGPVYQRVQR
;
A
#
# COMPACT_ATOMS: atom_id res chain seq x y z
N MET A 1 -57.47 -19.47 -28.24
CA MET A 1 -56.12 -19.85 -28.70
C MET A 1 -55.02 -18.83 -28.39
N ASN A 2 -55.23 -17.79 -27.59
CA ASN A 2 -54.22 -16.76 -27.29
C ASN A 2 -53.65 -16.78 -25.84
N SER A 3 -54.25 -17.60 -24.96
CA SER A 3 -53.84 -17.62 -23.54
C SER A 3 -52.51 -18.38 -23.30
N THR A 4 -52.26 -19.45 -24.09
CA THR A 4 -51.07 -20.29 -23.92
C THR A 4 -49.76 -19.64 -24.41
N ARG A 5 -49.85 -18.71 -25.33
CA ARG A 5 -48.68 -18.02 -25.89
C ARG A 5 -48.21 -16.87 -24.98
N ILE A 6 -49.12 -16.26 -24.23
CA ILE A 6 -48.79 -15.14 -23.28
C ILE A 6 -48.09 -15.68 -22.04
N THR A 7 -48.50 -16.85 -21.52
CA THR A 7 -47.84 -17.48 -20.38
C THR A 7 -46.39 -17.94 -20.67
N SER A 8 -46.14 -18.37 -21.94
CA SER A 8 -44.78 -18.78 -22.33
C SER A 8 -43.81 -17.61 -22.45
N CYS A 9 -44.29 -16.43 -22.89
CA CYS A 9 -43.44 -15.23 -22.96
C CYS A 9 -43.12 -14.62 -21.60
N ILE A 10 -44.05 -14.71 -20.63
CA ILE A 10 -43.80 -14.18 -19.26
C ILE A 10 -42.81 -15.07 -18.52
N ALA A 11 -42.84 -16.39 -18.71
CA ALA A 11 -41.87 -17.30 -18.11
C ALA A 11 -40.44 -17.08 -18.64
N ALA A 12 -40.31 -16.77 -19.94
CA ALA A 12 -39.00 -16.45 -20.54
C ALA A 12 -38.44 -15.11 -20.08
N LEU A 13 -39.29 -14.11 -19.79
CA LEU A 13 -38.88 -12.79 -19.34
C LEU A 13 -38.40 -12.78 -17.87
N LEU A 14 -38.96 -13.66 -17.04
CA LEU A 14 -38.57 -13.77 -15.62
C LEU A 14 -37.23 -14.50 -15.41
N LEU A 15 -36.80 -15.34 -16.36
CA LEU A 15 -35.47 -15.99 -16.28
C LEU A 15 -34.30 -15.05 -16.65
N ALA A 16 -34.57 -13.95 -17.36
CA ALA A 16 -33.52 -13.01 -17.79
C ALA A 16 -33.08 -12.03 -16.71
N LEU A 17 -33.79 -11.94 -15.59
CA LEU A 17 -33.48 -11.00 -14.48
C LEU A 17 -32.52 -11.56 -13.43
N LEU A 18 -32.04 -12.80 -13.57
CA LEU A 18 -31.07 -13.46 -12.69
C LEU A 18 -29.64 -13.43 -13.25
N ALA A 19 -29.36 -12.58 -14.25
CA ALA A 19 -27.97 -12.26 -14.64
C ALA A 19 -27.34 -11.43 -13.53
N GLY A 20 -27.00 -12.09 -12.43
CA GLY A 20 -26.22 -11.48 -11.36
C GLY A 20 -24.95 -10.89 -11.93
N CYS A 21 -24.56 -9.71 -11.47
CA CYS A 21 -23.29 -9.06 -11.78
C CYS A 21 -22.15 -10.05 -11.53
N VAL A 22 -21.61 -10.64 -12.57
CA VAL A 22 -20.36 -11.40 -12.51
C VAL A 22 -19.26 -10.38 -12.28
N VAL A 23 -18.83 -10.23 -11.03
CA VAL A 23 -17.62 -9.45 -10.70
C VAL A 23 -16.44 -10.21 -11.32
N PRO A 24 -15.66 -9.60 -12.23
CA PRO A 24 -14.50 -10.26 -12.81
C PRO A 24 -13.49 -10.60 -11.72
N PRO A 25 -12.94 -11.85 -11.71
CA PRO A 25 -11.89 -12.20 -10.77
C PRO A 25 -10.65 -11.32 -11.04
N GLY A 26 -10.23 -10.51 -10.06
CA GLY A 26 -9.00 -9.72 -10.14
C GLY A 26 -9.12 -8.21 -9.89
N SER A 27 -10.33 -7.66 -9.75
CA SER A 27 -10.45 -6.27 -9.27
C SER A 27 -10.36 -6.24 -7.74
N PRO A 28 -9.43 -5.48 -7.15
CA PRO A 28 -9.43 -5.26 -5.71
C PRO A 28 -10.72 -4.53 -5.33
N THR A 29 -11.65 -5.26 -4.73
CA THR A 29 -13.02 -4.79 -4.50
C THR A 29 -13.19 -4.03 -3.19
N GLY A 30 -12.14 -3.90 -2.39
CA GLY A 30 -12.22 -3.14 -1.15
C GLY A 30 -10.91 -3.03 -0.39
N LEU A 31 -10.91 -2.15 0.59
CA LEU A 31 -9.79 -1.90 1.50
C LEU A 31 -9.37 -3.18 2.25
N MET A 32 -10.34 -4.05 2.55
CA MET A 32 -10.08 -5.31 3.25
C MET A 32 -9.33 -6.33 2.40
N ASP A 33 -9.58 -6.37 1.09
CA ASP A 33 -8.87 -7.25 0.16
C ASP A 33 -7.39 -6.86 0.03
N VAL A 34 -7.09 -5.56 0.02
CA VAL A 34 -5.72 -5.04 0.02
C VAL A 34 -5.02 -5.39 1.34
N ALA A 35 -5.71 -5.25 2.48
CA ALA A 35 -5.14 -5.54 3.80
C ALA A 35 -4.87 -7.05 4.04
N GLU A 36 -5.47 -7.94 3.24
CA GLU A 36 -5.22 -9.39 3.32
C GLU A 36 -3.97 -9.84 2.55
N ARG A 37 -3.39 -9.02 1.69
CA ARG A 37 -2.19 -9.36 0.94
C ARG A 37 -0.96 -9.41 1.85
N PRO A 38 -0.06 -10.40 1.67
CA PRO A 38 1.10 -10.55 2.56
C PRO A 38 2.01 -9.32 2.63
N ALA A 39 2.24 -8.64 1.50
CA ALA A 39 3.08 -7.45 1.44
C ALA A 39 2.47 -6.27 2.21
N GLU A 40 1.20 -6.00 1.97
CA GLU A 40 0.46 -4.92 2.64
C GLU A 40 0.27 -5.20 4.13
N LYS A 41 0.04 -6.46 4.51
CA LYS A 41 0.03 -6.90 5.91
C LYS A 41 1.37 -6.60 6.60
N ALA A 42 2.48 -6.95 5.96
CA ALA A 42 3.81 -6.69 6.49
C ALA A 42 4.10 -5.19 6.59
N LEU A 43 3.67 -4.38 5.61
CA LEU A 43 3.78 -2.92 5.67
C LEU A 43 3.03 -2.35 6.89
N LEU A 44 1.78 -2.72 7.08
CA LEU A 44 0.98 -2.27 8.21
C LEU A 44 1.57 -2.71 9.55
N ALA A 45 2.11 -3.94 9.64
CA ALA A 45 2.78 -4.42 10.83
C ALA A 45 4.06 -3.61 11.13
N GLY A 46 4.84 -3.28 10.09
CA GLY A 46 6.03 -2.44 10.22
C GLY A 46 5.73 -1.02 10.69
N MET A 47 4.67 -0.40 10.14
CA MET A 47 4.24 0.93 10.56
C MET A 47 3.78 0.94 12.02
N ARG A 48 2.98 -0.03 12.45
CA ARG A 48 2.56 -0.17 13.85
C ARG A 48 3.74 -0.36 14.79
N ALA A 49 4.66 -1.26 14.43
CA ALA A 49 5.86 -1.49 15.22
C ALA A 49 6.72 -0.22 15.35
N TYR A 50 6.79 0.59 14.28
CA TYR A 50 7.45 1.90 14.33
C TYR A 50 6.76 2.85 15.31
N ASP A 51 5.44 2.98 15.25
CA ASP A 51 4.65 3.83 16.13
C ASP A 51 4.76 3.40 17.60
N ASP A 52 4.90 2.09 17.83
CA ASP A 52 5.12 1.48 19.16
C ASP A 52 6.58 1.58 19.65
N GLY A 53 7.49 2.18 18.86
CA GLY A 53 8.91 2.31 19.19
C GLY A 53 9.71 1.01 19.05
N GLN A 54 9.13 -0.03 18.46
CA GLN A 54 9.75 -1.35 18.24
C GLN A 54 10.56 -1.34 16.93
N TYR A 55 11.58 -0.49 16.86
CA TYR A 55 12.31 -0.23 15.61
C TYR A 55 12.94 -1.46 14.95
N PRO A 56 13.56 -2.43 15.68
CA PRO A 56 14.08 -3.63 15.03
C PRO A 56 12.98 -4.47 14.35
N GLN A 57 11.82 -4.58 14.98
CA GLN A 57 10.68 -5.30 14.44
C GLN A 57 10.03 -4.54 13.27
N ALA A 58 9.97 -3.21 13.37
CA ALA A 58 9.53 -2.36 12.27
C ALA A 58 10.42 -2.55 11.04
N GLU A 59 11.74 -2.48 11.21
CA GLU A 59 12.72 -2.70 10.13
C GLU A 59 12.52 -4.06 9.45
N GLN A 60 12.36 -5.13 10.23
CA GLN A 60 12.13 -6.48 9.71
C GLN A 60 10.83 -6.54 8.88
N SER A 61 9.72 -6.03 9.41
CA SER A 61 8.42 -6.09 8.75
C SER A 61 8.38 -5.24 7.49
N LEU A 62 9.01 -4.05 7.49
CA LEU A 62 9.09 -3.17 6.33
C LEU A 62 9.93 -3.80 5.19
N ASN A 63 11.06 -4.42 5.53
CA ASN A 63 11.88 -5.16 4.56
C ASN A 63 11.11 -6.37 4.00
N GLN A 64 10.36 -7.07 4.83
CA GLN A 64 9.48 -8.16 4.39
C GLN A 64 8.40 -7.67 3.42
N ALA A 65 7.79 -6.52 3.68
CA ALA A 65 6.81 -5.91 2.79
C ALA A 65 7.40 -5.61 1.40
N LEU A 66 8.57 -5.00 1.34
CA LEU A 66 9.27 -4.70 0.10
C LEU A 66 9.65 -5.98 -0.67
N THR A 67 10.16 -6.99 0.04
CA THR A 67 10.54 -8.29 -0.56
C THR A 67 9.33 -9.07 -1.07
N ALA A 68 8.20 -8.99 -0.36
CA ALA A 68 6.96 -9.64 -0.77
C ALA A 68 6.29 -8.97 -1.99
N GLY A 69 6.71 -7.75 -2.35
CA GLY A 69 6.30 -7.07 -3.55
C GLY A 69 5.04 -6.23 -3.38
N LEU A 70 5.16 -5.09 -2.72
CA LEU A 70 4.09 -4.08 -2.64
C LEU A 70 3.70 -3.60 -4.06
N ALA A 71 2.43 -3.73 -4.40
CA ALA A 71 1.94 -3.37 -5.72
C ALA A 71 1.93 -1.85 -5.94
N SER A 72 1.55 -1.08 -4.92
CA SER A 72 1.45 0.38 -4.99
C SER A 72 2.82 1.06 -4.90
N PRO A 73 3.20 1.94 -5.85
CA PRO A 73 4.40 2.78 -5.72
C PRO A 73 4.41 3.62 -4.45
N LYS A 74 3.26 4.13 -4.03
CA LYS A 74 3.12 4.91 -2.79
C LYS A 74 3.40 4.07 -1.55
N ASP A 75 2.97 2.80 -1.55
CA ASP A 75 3.20 1.91 -0.41
C ASP A 75 4.68 1.51 -0.32
N ARG A 76 5.36 1.29 -1.46
CA ARG A 76 6.81 1.09 -1.49
C ARG A 76 7.55 2.32 -0.98
N ALA A 77 7.17 3.51 -1.43
CA ALA A 77 7.74 4.76 -0.95
C ALA A 77 7.48 4.97 0.55
N ALA A 78 6.32 4.58 1.07
CA ALA A 78 6.02 4.62 2.50
C ALA A 78 6.92 3.65 3.29
N ALA A 79 7.11 2.41 2.83
CA ALA A 79 8.02 1.45 3.46
C ALA A 79 9.44 2.01 3.54
N HIS A 80 9.95 2.55 2.44
CA HIS A 80 11.25 3.19 2.37
C HIS A 80 11.36 4.42 3.29
N LYS A 81 10.30 5.22 3.40
CA LYS A 81 10.25 6.37 4.34
C LYS A 81 10.48 5.94 5.78
N TYR A 82 9.74 4.94 6.26
CA TYR A 82 9.88 4.46 7.63
C TYR A 82 11.25 3.82 7.88
N LEU A 83 11.79 3.07 6.92
CA LEU A 83 13.17 2.57 7.00
C LEU A 83 14.20 3.71 7.08
N ALA A 84 14.03 4.78 6.29
CA ALA A 84 14.88 5.95 6.38
C ALA A 84 14.85 6.58 7.77
N PHE A 85 13.68 6.73 8.37
CA PHE A 85 13.56 7.27 9.73
C PHE A 85 14.28 6.40 10.76
N ILE A 86 14.10 5.08 10.69
CA ILE A 86 14.79 4.12 11.56
C ILE A 86 16.31 4.22 11.38
N PHE A 87 16.80 4.28 10.14
CA PHE A 87 18.23 4.33 9.87
C PHE A 87 18.87 5.64 10.30
N CYS A 88 18.22 6.77 10.06
CA CYS A 88 18.71 8.05 10.51
C CYS A 88 18.76 8.15 12.04
N THR A 89 17.73 7.71 12.75
CA THR A 89 17.68 7.74 14.22
C THR A 89 18.66 6.77 14.87
N SER A 90 19.07 5.71 14.19
CA SER A 90 20.09 4.76 14.64
C SER A 90 21.51 5.10 14.14
N GLY A 91 21.73 6.29 13.56
CA GLY A 91 23.04 6.73 13.11
C GLY A 91 23.52 6.10 11.80
N ARG A 92 22.69 5.31 11.13
CA ARG A 92 22.99 4.65 9.84
C ARG A 92 22.72 5.59 8.65
N VAL A 93 23.37 6.77 8.65
CA VAL A 93 23.11 7.86 7.71
C VAL A 93 23.19 7.46 6.23
N PRO A 94 24.21 6.69 5.76
CA PRO A 94 24.25 6.26 4.37
C PRO A 94 23.04 5.40 3.96
N ALA A 95 22.59 4.51 4.86
CA ALA A 95 21.40 3.70 4.64
C ALA A 95 20.13 4.56 4.61
N CYS A 96 20.02 5.55 5.50
CA CYS A 96 18.93 6.51 5.51
C CYS A 96 18.83 7.26 4.17
N GLU A 97 19.95 7.77 3.64
CA GLU A 97 19.98 8.41 2.32
C GLU A 97 19.52 7.48 1.20
N ALA A 98 20.01 6.22 1.22
CA ALA A 98 19.62 5.23 0.23
C ALA A 98 18.11 4.98 0.24
N GLN A 99 17.49 4.91 1.43
CA GLN A 99 16.05 4.71 1.56
C GLN A 99 15.25 5.91 1.06
N PHE A 100 15.66 7.13 1.33
CA PHE A 100 14.98 8.30 0.75
C PHE A 100 15.09 8.37 -0.78
N ARG A 101 16.24 7.97 -1.35
CA ARG A 101 16.39 7.86 -2.81
C ARG A 101 15.48 6.79 -3.38
N ALA A 102 15.37 5.64 -2.71
CA ALA A 102 14.47 4.56 -3.12
C ALA A 102 13.01 5.00 -3.08
N ALA A 103 12.57 5.68 -2.02
CA ALA A 103 11.22 6.22 -1.93
C ALA A 103 10.86 7.13 -3.12
N ARG A 104 11.79 8.01 -3.52
CA ARG A 104 11.60 8.88 -4.70
C ARG A 104 11.67 8.12 -6.02
N GLY A 105 12.44 7.05 -6.08
CA GLY A 105 12.51 6.17 -7.25
C GLY A 105 11.20 5.42 -7.47
N ASP A 106 10.57 4.98 -6.40
CA ASP A 106 9.28 4.30 -6.46
C ASP A 106 8.11 5.26 -6.75
N ASP A 107 8.09 6.40 -6.07
CA ASP A 107 7.08 7.44 -6.27
C ASP A 107 7.77 8.80 -6.50
N PRO A 108 7.86 9.28 -7.73
CA PRO A 108 8.43 10.59 -8.04
C PRO A 108 7.72 11.77 -7.35
N ALA A 109 6.46 11.59 -6.93
CA ALA A 109 5.71 12.59 -6.16
C ALA A 109 5.95 12.49 -4.65
N PHE A 110 6.78 11.55 -4.20
CA PHE A 110 7.09 11.36 -2.78
C PHE A 110 7.65 12.63 -2.15
N ALA A 111 7.01 13.07 -1.09
CA ALA A 111 7.47 14.18 -0.25
C ALA A 111 7.15 13.91 1.22
N LEU A 112 8.06 14.31 2.10
CA LEU A 112 7.77 14.35 3.52
C LEU A 112 6.79 15.48 3.83
N SER A 113 5.91 15.28 4.80
CA SER A 113 5.11 16.36 5.36
C SER A 113 6.01 17.46 5.95
N LYS A 114 5.49 18.65 6.12
CA LYS A 114 6.25 19.77 6.70
C LYS A 114 6.84 19.43 8.09
N ALA A 115 6.07 18.70 8.89
CA ALA A 115 6.50 18.27 10.23
C ALA A 115 7.63 17.23 10.14
N GLU A 116 7.50 16.23 9.26
CA GLU A 116 8.54 15.22 9.04
C GLU A 116 9.83 15.85 8.49
N ALA A 117 9.73 16.74 7.50
CA ALA A 117 10.88 17.40 6.88
C ALA A 117 11.64 18.32 7.86
N GLY A 118 10.97 18.80 8.89
CA GLY A 118 11.58 19.63 9.96
C GLY A 118 12.28 18.84 11.06
N HIS A 119 12.26 17.51 11.02
CA HIS A 119 12.86 16.70 12.08
C HIS A 119 14.39 16.79 12.08
N PRO A 120 15.04 16.99 13.25
CA PRO A 120 16.48 17.30 13.32
C PRO A 120 17.40 16.16 12.84
N GLN A 121 17.00 14.90 12.96
CA GLN A 121 17.85 13.77 12.60
C GLN A 121 17.78 13.41 11.12
N TRP A 122 16.62 13.36 10.52
CA TRP A 122 16.48 12.97 9.12
C TRP A 122 16.17 14.13 8.15
N GLY A 123 15.67 15.27 8.65
CA GLY A 123 15.35 16.42 7.79
C GLY A 123 16.54 16.89 6.95
N PRO A 124 17.74 17.12 7.53
CA PRO A 124 18.92 17.48 6.76
C PRO A 124 19.35 16.42 5.74
N VAL A 125 19.20 15.12 6.06
CA VAL A 125 19.49 14.00 5.16
C VAL A 125 18.52 14.01 3.98
N TYR A 126 17.24 14.15 4.26
CA TYR A 126 16.20 14.24 3.25
C TYR A 126 16.42 15.40 2.27
N GLN A 127 16.77 16.59 2.78
CA GLN A 127 17.06 17.76 1.94
C GLN A 127 18.26 17.54 1.00
N ARG A 128 19.30 16.81 1.43
CA ARG A 128 20.42 16.46 0.54
C ARG A 128 20.01 15.56 -0.62
N VAL A 129 19.10 14.65 -0.38
CA VAL A 129 18.59 13.72 -1.42
C VAL A 129 17.69 14.41 -2.44
N GLN A 130 17.13 15.58 -2.11
CA GLN A 130 16.27 16.33 -3.02
C GLN A 130 17.02 17.21 -4.03
N ARG A 131 18.30 17.45 -3.82
CA ARG A 131 19.15 18.24 -4.72
C ARG A 131 19.67 17.38 -5.86
#